data_a1ef90f40a83866a41e5c1b9e7ca7428
#
_entry.id   a1ef90f40a83866a41e5c1b9e7ca7428
#
_cell.length_a   1.000
_cell.length_b   1.000
_cell.length_c   1.000
_cell.angle_alpha   90.00
_cell.angle_beta   90.00
_cell.angle_gamma   90.00
#
_symmetry.space_group_name_H-M   'P 1'
#
loop_
_entity.id
_entity.type
_entity.pdbx_description
1 polymer ?
#
loop_
_entity_poly.entity_id
_entity_poly.type
_entity_poly.pdbx_seq_one_letter_code
_entity_poly.pdbx_strand_id
1 'polypeptide(L)'
;MSEFPLPNVSTDLSGQVAFVTGTTSGLGKRFAKVLAACGAKVVATGRRVDRLEALAEEIRADGGICEPIVIDMTSRDSIRAALVEAESRLGTVQILINNAGIPDAERAIKMSDELTDAVFDTNLIGPWVLSCEVARRLIEQKMPGRIVNIASVAAFNISGAIATTLYSTTKSAVVRMTESHAVEWARNHINVNCIAPGAFSSEMMDGMLSRVGDISQGFPRRRICDPAQMDSTLLFLVSPASECVTGTVIKIDDGQGPR
;
A
#
# COMPACT_ATOMS: atom_id res chain seq x y z
N MET A 1 27.83 -22.26 11.76
CA MET A 1 27.00 -21.53 12.75
C MET A 1 26.20 -20.51 11.95
N SER A 2 24.93 -20.25 12.30
CA SER A 2 24.11 -19.27 11.62
C SER A 2 24.71 -17.86 11.79
N GLU A 3 24.83 -17.09 10.72
CA GLU A 3 25.28 -15.68 10.74
C GLU A 3 24.19 -14.73 11.24
N PHE A 4 22.98 -15.27 11.48
CA PHE A 4 21.82 -14.47 11.90
C PHE A 4 21.77 -14.30 13.42
N PRO A 5 21.35 -13.10 13.91
CA PRO A 5 21.15 -12.86 15.34
C PRO A 5 20.02 -13.73 15.91
N LEU A 6 19.99 -13.88 17.21
CA LEU A 6 18.92 -14.56 17.95
C LEU A 6 18.27 -13.59 18.96
N PRO A 7 17.02 -13.16 18.79
CA PRO A 7 16.12 -13.43 17.64
C PRO A 7 16.51 -12.64 16.37
N ASN A 8 16.23 -13.19 15.18
CA ASN A 8 16.37 -12.49 13.91
C ASN A 8 15.11 -11.67 13.63
N VAL A 9 15.06 -10.48 14.19
CA VAL A 9 13.95 -9.52 14.08
C VAL A 9 14.52 -8.11 14.02
N SER A 10 13.98 -7.26 13.15
CA SER A 10 14.36 -5.84 13.07
C SER A 10 13.21 -4.99 12.57
N THR A 11 13.05 -3.80 13.15
CA THR A 11 12.22 -2.72 12.62
C THR A 11 13.06 -1.53 12.17
N ASP A 12 14.38 -1.65 12.20
CA ASP A 12 15.29 -0.59 11.74
C ASP A 12 15.31 -0.54 10.22
N LEU A 13 14.85 0.58 9.67
CA LEU A 13 14.81 0.89 8.25
C LEU A 13 15.76 2.05 7.90
N SER A 14 16.71 2.35 8.80
CA SER A 14 17.67 3.45 8.62
C SER A 14 18.42 3.33 7.29
N GLY A 15 18.49 4.47 6.58
CA GLY A 15 19.15 4.55 5.27
C GLY A 15 18.30 4.09 4.08
N GLN A 16 17.18 3.40 4.29
CA GLN A 16 16.29 2.99 3.21
C GLN A 16 15.31 4.10 2.81
N VAL A 17 14.99 4.16 1.51
CA VAL A 17 13.98 5.08 0.97
C VAL A 17 12.68 4.33 0.78
N ALA A 18 11.61 4.82 1.41
CA ALA A 18 10.27 4.27 1.32
C ALA A 18 9.33 5.19 0.53
N PHE A 19 8.80 4.70 -0.58
CA PHE A 19 7.81 5.39 -1.41
C PHE A 19 6.41 4.88 -1.08
N VAL A 20 5.54 5.76 -0.58
CA VAL A 20 4.18 5.40 -0.14
C VAL A 20 3.15 6.14 -0.98
N THR A 21 2.23 5.40 -1.63
CA THR A 21 1.17 6.03 -2.42
C THR A 21 -0.11 6.23 -1.60
N GLY A 22 -0.83 7.35 -1.85
CA GLY A 22 -2.09 7.64 -1.19
C GLY A 22 -1.96 8.01 0.29
N THR A 23 -0.98 8.86 0.62
CA THR A 23 -0.65 9.22 2.02
C THR A 23 -1.48 10.35 2.61
N THR A 24 -2.41 10.93 1.85
CA THR A 24 -3.18 12.10 2.30
C THR A 24 -4.28 11.79 3.31
N SER A 25 -4.52 10.50 3.62
CA SER A 25 -5.49 10.04 4.64
C SER A 25 -5.30 8.56 4.98
N GLY A 26 -6.03 8.07 5.99
CA GLY A 26 -6.22 6.65 6.33
C GLY A 26 -4.93 5.86 6.51
N LEU A 27 -4.90 4.65 5.95
CA LEU A 27 -3.77 3.72 6.07
C LEU A 27 -2.47 4.29 5.52
N GLY A 28 -2.51 4.96 4.35
CA GLY A 28 -1.31 5.52 3.73
C GLY A 28 -0.64 6.60 4.59
N LYS A 29 -1.43 7.48 5.23
CA LYS A 29 -0.89 8.45 6.21
C LYS A 29 -0.21 7.73 7.37
N ARG A 30 -0.85 6.68 7.92
CA ARG A 30 -0.26 5.89 9.00
C ARG A 30 1.02 5.19 8.58
N PHE A 31 1.04 4.56 7.40
CA PHE A 31 2.20 3.88 6.87
C PHE A 31 3.41 4.81 6.72
N ALA A 32 3.21 6.00 6.16
CA ALA A 32 4.27 7.00 6.03
C ALA A 32 4.88 7.36 7.39
N LYS A 33 4.05 7.61 8.41
CA LYS A 33 4.51 7.94 9.77
C LYS A 33 5.27 6.79 10.42
N VAL A 34 4.77 5.56 10.32
CA VAL A 34 5.40 4.38 10.92
C VAL A 34 6.76 4.08 10.28
N LEU A 35 6.84 4.14 8.95
CA LEU A 35 8.11 3.91 8.26
C LEU A 35 9.16 4.97 8.61
N ALA A 36 8.75 6.24 8.70
CA ALA A 36 9.63 7.33 9.14
C ALA A 36 10.09 7.13 10.60
N ALA A 37 9.20 6.74 11.51
CA ALA A 37 9.53 6.45 12.91
C ALA A 37 10.51 5.28 13.06
N CYS A 38 10.56 4.38 12.06
CA CYS A 38 11.53 3.28 11.98
C CYS A 38 12.82 3.66 11.22
N GLY A 39 13.04 4.94 10.91
CA GLY A 39 14.27 5.47 10.33
C GLY A 39 14.29 5.51 8.78
N ALA A 40 13.23 5.12 8.09
CA ALA A 40 13.16 5.26 6.65
C ALA A 40 13.06 6.74 6.22
N LYS A 41 13.69 7.07 5.09
CA LYS A 41 13.43 8.33 4.37
C LYS A 41 12.16 8.14 3.55
N VAL A 42 11.10 8.88 3.87
CA VAL A 42 9.77 8.65 3.29
C VAL A 42 9.50 9.60 2.13
N VAL A 43 9.03 9.06 1.02
CA VAL A 43 8.36 9.80 -0.06
C VAL A 43 6.86 9.65 0.14
N ALA A 44 6.22 10.72 0.59
CA ALA A 44 4.77 10.77 0.81
C ALA A 44 4.07 11.25 -0.46
N THR A 45 3.18 10.44 -1.06
CA THR A 45 2.60 10.80 -2.35
C THR A 45 1.08 10.76 -2.39
N GLY A 46 0.52 11.62 -3.23
CA GLY A 46 -0.92 11.76 -3.45
C GLY A 46 -1.24 12.96 -4.34
N ARG A 47 -2.53 13.31 -4.48
CA ARG A 47 -2.99 14.43 -5.32
C ARG A 47 -3.19 15.74 -4.54
N ARG A 48 -3.41 15.68 -3.23
CA ARG A 48 -3.77 16.83 -2.38
C ARG A 48 -2.51 17.41 -1.75
N VAL A 49 -1.99 18.47 -2.37
CA VAL A 49 -0.71 19.12 -2.02
C VAL A 49 -0.69 19.57 -0.56
N ASP A 50 -1.71 20.30 -0.13
CA ASP A 50 -1.86 20.79 1.25
C ASP A 50 -1.73 19.71 2.31
N ARG A 51 -2.31 18.54 2.06
CA ARG A 51 -2.25 17.41 2.98
C ARG A 51 -0.91 16.67 2.94
N LEU A 52 -0.26 16.64 1.79
CA LEU A 52 1.08 16.07 1.67
C LEU A 52 2.10 16.92 2.45
N GLU A 53 2.02 18.23 2.30
CA GLU A 53 2.86 19.18 3.01
C GLU A 53 2.68 19.09 4.53
N ALA A 54 1.42 19.11 4.99
CA ALA A 54 1.11 18.94 6.42
C ALA A 54 1.63 17.60 6.97
N LEU A 55 1.51 16.50 6.22
CA LEU A 55 2.07 15.20 6.65
C LEU A 55 3.61 15.23 6.70
N ALA A 56 4.25 15.87 5.73
CA ALA A 56 5.70 15.98 5.72
C ALA A 56 6.20 16.82 6.92
N GLU A 57 5.49 17.89 7.27
CA GLU A 57 5.79 18.70 8.46
C GLU A 57 5.61 17.90 9.75
N GLU A 58 4.49 17.15 9.88
CA GLU A 58 4.27 16.25 11.03
C GLU A 58 5.46 15.27 11.20
N ILE A 59 5.87 14.59 10.13
CA ILE A 59 6.96 13.60 10.17
C ILE A 59 8.31 14.28 10.52
N ARG A 60 8.59 15.45 9.95
CA ARG A 60 9.83 16.20 10.21
C ARG A 60 9.88 16.73 11.65
N ALA A 61 8.74 17.15 12.19
CA ALA A 61 8.65 17.58 13.59
C ALA A 61 8.95 16.45 14.58
N ASP A 62 8.60 15.20 14.21
CA ASP A 62 8.92 14.00 14.97
C ASP A 62 10.36 13.48 14.71
N GLY A 63 11.19 14.24 13.98
CA GLY A 63 12.61 13.92 13.69
C GLY A 63 12.82 13.01 12.48
N GLY A 64 11.77 12.64 11.73
CA GLY A 64 11.86 11.85 10.52
C GLY A 64 12.23 12.65 9.27
N ILE A 65 12.51 11.94 8.17
CA ILE A 65 12.76 12.53 6.84
C ILE A 65 11.56 12.22 5.95
N CYS A 66 10.93 13.25 5.39
CA CYS A 66 9.79 13.08 4.49
C CYS A 66 9.81 14.12 3.37
N GLU A 67 9.65 13.65 2.12
CA GLU A 67 9.47 14.48 0.94
C GLU A 67 8.05 14.31 0.39
N PRO A 68 7.27 15.39 0.32
CA PRO A 68 5.95 15.37 -0.32
C PRO A 68 6.11 15.47 -1.84
N ILE A 69 5.52 14.53 -2.58
CA ILE A 69 5.56 14.53 -4.05
C ILE A 69 4.16 14.27 -4.60
N VAL A 70 3.74 15.11 -5.55
CA VAL A 70 2.45 14.95 -6.21
C VAL A 70 2.52 13.78 -7.19
N ILE A 71 1.51 12.90 -7.14
CA ILE A 71 1.36 11.79 -8.09
C ILE A 71 -0.10 11.62 -8.48
N ASP A 72 -0.34 11.39 -9.76
CA ASP A 72 -1.60 10.89 -10.28
C ASP A 72 -1.41 9.43 -10.74
N MET A 73 -2.04 8.50 -10.04
CA MET A 73 -1.94 7.07 -10.32
C MET A 73 -2.63 6.66 -11.63
N THR A 74 -3.42 7.54 -12.25
CA THR A 74 -4.04 7.30 -13.56
C THR A 74 -3.12 7.70 -14.72
N SER A 75 -2.02 8.40 -14.44
CA SER A 75 -1.05 8.88 -15.44
C SER A 75 0.29 8.18 -15.29
N ARG A 76 0.66 7.38 -16.30
CA ARG A 76 1.98 6.71 -16.32
C ARG A 76 3.14 7.69 -16.31
N ASP A 77 2.98 8.86 -16.95
CA ASP A 77 4.02 9.88 -16.99
C ASP A 77 4.16 10.57 -15.62
N SER A 78 3.05 10.83 -14.93
CA SER A 78 3.07 11.33 -13.55
C SER A 78 3.76 10.34 -12.61
N ILE A 79 3.49 9.04 -12.74
CA ILE A 79 4.13 7.98 -11.95
C ILE A 79 5.64 7.99 -12.15
N ARG A 80 6.11 8.02 -13.40
CA ARG A 80 7.54 8.03 -13.72
C ARG A 80 8.23 9.30 -13.25
N ALA A 81 7.60 10.46 -13.45
CA ALA A 81 8.13 11.75 -13.01
C ALA A 81 8.26 11.80 -11.49
N ALA A 82 7.24 11.36 -10.75
CA ALA A 82 7.27 11.30 -9.29
C ALA A 82 8.39 10.39 -8.75
N LEU A 83 8.63 9.24 -9.41
CA LEU A 83 9.71 8.34 -9.01
C LEU A 83 11.10 8.95 -9.29
N VAL A 84 11.29 9.59 -10.44
CA VAL A 84 12.53 10.31 -10.75
C VAL A 84 12.80 11.42 -9.74
N GLU A 85 11.79 12.20 -9.41
CA GLU A 85 11.89 13.27 -8.42
C GLU A 85 12.22 12.71 -7.02
N ALA A 86 11.57 11.62 -6.61
CA ALA A 86 11.84 10.97 -5.33
C ALA A 86 13.31 10.52 -5.22
N GLU A 87 13.81 9.86 -6.26
CA GLU A 87 15.19 9.36 -6.28
C GLU A 87 16.23 10.48 -6.35
N SER A 88 15.91 11.60 -7.00
CA SER A 88 16.80 12.77 -7.02
C SER A 88 16.94 13.44 -5.65
N ARG A 89 15.91 13.33 -4.79
CA ARG A 89 15.89 13.95 -3.45
C ARG A 89 16.43 13.03 -2.36
N LEU A 90 16.06 11.76 -2.38
CA LEU A 90 16.31 10.84 -1.26
C LEU A 90 17.18 9.62 -1.61
N GLY A 91 17.40 9.37 -2.90
CA GLY A 91 18.09 8.19 -3.42
C GLY A 91 17.13 7.06 -3.83
N THR A 92 17.69 5.92 -4.20
CA THR A 92 16.96 4.78 -4.76
C THR A 92 15.88 4.27 -3.84
N VAL A 93 14.68 4.08 -4.39
CA VAL A 93 13.53 3.54 -3.66
C VAL A 93 13.70 2.04 -3.43
N GLN A 94 13.85 1.63 -2.17
CA GLN A 94 14.02 0.23 -1.76
C GLN A 94 12.72 -0.36 -1.17
N ILE A 95 11.84 0.48 -0.62
CA ILE A 95 10.56 0.08 -0.07
C ILE A 95 9.46 0.80 -0.85
N LEU A 96 8.55 0.03 -1.46
CA LEU A 96 7.37 0.56 -2.14
C LEU A 96 6.10 0.08 -1.45
N ILE A 97 5.21 1.01 -1.07
CA ILE A 97 3.88 0.71 -0.55
C ILE A 97 2.83 1.21 -1.55
N ASN A 98 2.28 0.30 -2.33
CA ASN A 98 1.16 0.56 -3.23
C ASN A 98 -0.16 0.56 -2.43
N ASN A 99 -0.47 1.72 -1.83
CA ASN A 99 -1.66 1.88 -0.99
C ASN A 99 -2.77 2.70 -1.66
N ALA A 100 -2.45 3.57 -2.60
CA ALA A 100 -3.46 4.37 -3.29
C ALA A 100 -4.57 3.50 -3.89
N GLY A 101 -5.82 3.93 -3.72
CA GLY A 101 -6.97 3.21 -4.25
C GLY A 101 -8.25 4.02 -4.11
N ILE A 102 -9.21 3.76 -4.98
CA ILE A 102 -10.55 4.36 -4.96
C ILE A 102 -11.62 3.27 -5.00
N PRO A 103 -12.79 3.50 -4.37
CA PRO A 103 -13.94 2.60 -4.49
C PRO A 103 -14.64 2.79 -5.83
N ASP A 104 -15.42 1.80 -6.26
CA ASP A 104 -16.32 1.95 -7.40
C ASP A 104 -17.67 2.56 -6.99
N ALA A 105 -18.22 2.11 -5.85
CA ALA A 105 -19.45 2.61 -5.22
C ALA A 105 -20.71 2.65 -6.14
N GLU A 106 -20.69 1.96 -7.30
CA GLU A 106 -21.77 1.88 -8.27
C GLU A 106 -21.98 0.41 -8.72
N ARG A 107 -23.21 0.07 -9.12
CA ARG A 107 -23.51 -1.26 -9.71
C ARG A 107 -22.87 -1.38 -11.09
N ALA A 108 -22.28 -2.53 -11.40
CA ALA A 108 -21.51 -2.75 -12.63
C ALA A 108 -22.24 -2.33 -13.92
N ILE A 109 -23.55 -2.63 -14.00
CA ILE A 109 -24.37 -2.27 -15.20
C ILE A 109 -24.74 -0.78 -15.29
N LYS A 110 -24.38 0.03 -14.29
CA LYS A 110 -24.64 1.49 -14.25
C LYS A 110 -23.35 2.30 -14.19
N MET A 111 -22.21 1.63 -14.13
CA MET A 111 -20.92 2.31 -14.04
C MET A 111 -20.58 2.98 -15.34
N SER A 112 -20.11 4.24 -15.28
CA SER A 112 -19.63 4.94 -16.48
C SER A 112 -18.25 4.44 -16.89
N ASP A 113 -17.87 4.67 -18.14
CA ASP A 113 -16.55 4.33 -18.66
C ASP A 113 -15.46 5.09 -17.90
N GLU A 114 -15.67 6.38 -17.58
CA GLU A 114 -14.72 7.21 -16.83
C GLU A 114 -14.48 6.66 -15.42
N LEU A 115 -15.52 6.22 -14.72
CA LEU A 115 -15.36 5.60 -13.40
C LEU A 115 -14.65 4.25 -13.51
N THR A 116 -15.00 3.47 -14.53
CA THR A 116 -14.37 2.17 -14.80
C THR A 116 -12.88 2.33 -15.03
N ASP A 117 -12.49 3.24 -15.92
CA ASP A 117 -11.08 3.54 -16.22
C ASP A 117 -10.35 4.06 -14.98
N ALA A 118 -10.93 5.01 -14.26
CA ALA A 118 -10.32 5.57 -13.05
C ALA A 118 -10.07 4.50 -11.97
N VAL A 119 -10.98 3.55 -11.79
CA VAL A 119 -10.82 2.45 -10.82
C VAL A 119 -9.74 1.46 -11.28
N PHE A 120 -9.72 1.06 -12.54
CA PHE A 120 -8.67 0.20 -13.09
C PHE A 120 -7.31 0.88 -13.01
N ASP A 121 -7.22 2.12 -13.48
CA ASP A 121 -5.95 2.85 -13.51
C ASP A 121 -5.38 3.07 -12.11
N THR A 122 -6.21 3.55 -11.18
CA THR A 122 -5.74 3.83 -9.82
C THR A 122 -5.41 2.57 -9.04
N ASN A 123 -6.26 1.54 -9.11
CA ASN A 123 -6.16 0.37 -8.21
C ASN A 123 -5.25 -0.73 -8.75
N LEU A 124 -5.02 -0.80 -10.07
CA LEU A 124 -4.29 -1.90 -10.70
C LEU A 124 -3.17 -1.42 -11.63
N ILE A 125 -3.48 -0.61 -12.64
CA ILE A 125 -2.48 -0.22 -13.66
C ILE A 125 -1.39 0.65 -13.06
N GLY A 126 -1.75 1.64 -12.26
CA GLY A 126 -0.79 2.51 -11.57
C GLY A 126 0.18 1.73 -10.66
N PRO A 127 -0.31 0.89 -9.73
CA PRO A 127 0.53 0.00 -8.94
C PRO A 127 1.41 -0.95 -9.77
N TRP A 128 0.88 -1.49 -10.87
CA TRP A 128 1.67 -2.30 -11.81
C TRP A 128 2.85 -1.50 -12.38
N VAL A 129 2.56 -0.32 -12.96
CA VAL A 129 3.59 0.53 -13.57
C VAL A 129 4.64 0.93 -12.54
N LEU A 130 4.22 1.40 -11.37
CA LEU A 130 5.15 1.84 -10.32
C LEU A 130 6.01 0.69 -9.79
N SER A 131 5.43 -0.50 -9.59
CA SER A 131 6.19 -1.69 -9.16
C SER A 131 7.23 -2.09 -10.20
N CYS A 132 6.89 -2.10 -11.49
CA CYS A 132 7.83 -2.40 -12.57
C CYS A 132 8.97 -1.36 -12.66
N GLU A 133 8.65 -0.07 -12.50
CA GLU A 133 9.65 1.00 -12.53
C GLU A 133 10.62 0.92 -11.35
N VAL A 134 10.12 0.64 -10.13
CA VAL A 134 10.97 0.44 -8.95
C VAL A 134 11.81 -0.83 -9.10
N ALA A 135 11.22 -1.95 -9.50
CA ALA A 135 11.96 -3.20 -9.68
C ALA A 135 13.07 -3.08 -10.73
N ARG A 136 12.81 -2.38 -11.85
CA ARG A 136 13.83 -2.14 -12.88
C ARG A 136 15.07 -1.45 -12.30
N ARG A 137 14.87 -0.36 -11.52
CA ARG A 137 15.96 0.39 -10.90
C ARG A 137 16.75 -0.43 -9.89
N LEU A 138 16.03 -1.20 -9.05
CA LEU A 138 16.65 -2.10 -8.09
C LEU A 138 17.51 -3.18 -8.78
N ILE A 139 17.00 -3.77 -9.86
CA ILE A 139 17.74 -4.78 -10.66
C ILE A 139 18.98 -4.18 -11.30
N GLU A 140 18.86 -3.01 -11.92
CA GLU A 140 19.98 -2.29 -12.54
C GLU A 140 21.08 -1.95 -11.52
N GLN A 141 20.69 -1.58 -10.31
CA GLN A 141 21.62 -1.23 -9.22
C GLN A 141 22.05 -2.43 -8.37
N LYS A 142 21.51 -3.62 -8.62
CA LYS A 142 21.75 -4.86 -7.84
C LYS A 142 21.41 -4.67 -6.36
N MET A 143 20.35 -3.96 -6.06
CA MET A 143 19.88 -3.68 -4.70
C MET A 143 18.65 -4.56 -4.37
N PRO A 144 18.57 -5.08 -3.14
CA PRO A 144 17.35 -5.75 -2.68
C PRO A 144 16.22 -4.74 -2.47
N GLY A 145 14.97 -5.22 -2.56
CA GLY A 145 13.80 -4.37 -2.34
C GLY A 145 12.62 -5.06 -1.66
N ARG A 146 11.68 -4.25 -1.23
CA ARG A 146 10.43 -4.68 -0.59
C ARG A 146 9.27 -3.92 -1.22
N ILE A 147 8.34 -4.65 -1.83
CA ILE A 147 7.10 -4.09 -2.40
C ILE A 147 5.92 -4.67 -1.61
N VAL A 148 5.11 -3.81 -1.04
CA VAL A 148 3.88 -4.20 -0.33
C VAL A 148 2.68 -3.60 -1.05
N ASN A 149 1.84 -4.45 -1.58
CA ASN A 149 0.60 -4.07 -2.25
C ASN A 149 -0.56 -4.11 -1.25
N ILE A 150 -1.40 -3.09 -1.24
CA ILE A 150 -2.61 -3.06 -0.41
C ILE A 150 -3.81 -3.50 -1.26
N ALA A 151 -4.22 -4.76 -1.05
CA ALA A 151 -5.44 -5.31 -1.62
C ALA A 151 -6.66 -4.96 -0.73
N SER A 152 -7.51 -5.91 -0.46
CA SER A 152 -8.66 -5.86 0.44
C SER A 152 -9.17 -7.27 0.69
N VAL A 153 -9.90 -7.50 1.78
CA VAL A 153 -10.71 -8.74 1.93
C VAL A 153 -11.76 -8.89 0.83
N ALA A 154 -12.14 -7.79 0.18
CA ALA A 154 -13.01 -7.81 -1.00
C ALA A 154 -12.40 -8.60 -2.19
N ALA A 155 -11.10 -8.85 -2.21
CA ALA A 155 -10.46 -9.75 -3.17
C ALA A 155 -10.88 -11.21 -3.00
N PHE A 156 -11.39 -11.59 -1.84
CA PHE A 156 -11.74 -12.96 -1.46
C PHE A 156 -13.24 -13.13 -1.19
N ASN A 157 -13.93 -12.03 -0.90
CA ASN A 157 -15.33 -12.02 -0.51
C ASN A 157 -16.13 -11.08 -1.38
N ILE A 158 -17.30 -11.51 -1.80
CA ILE A 158 -18.26 -10.70 -2.56
C ILE A 158 -19.58 -10.65 -1.76
N SER A 159 -20.07 -9.43 -1.52
CA SER A 159 -21.38 -9.20 -0.94
C SER A 159 -22.33 -8.67 -2.01
N GLY A 160 -23.47 -9.34 -2.18
CA GLY A 160 -24.53 -8.83 -3.06
C GLY A 160 -25.21 -7.55 -2.54
N ALA A 161 -25.04 -7.23 -1.26
CA ALA A 161 -25.64 -6.06 -0.62
C ALA A 161 -24.91 -4.75 -0.97
N ILE A 162 -23.61 -4.80 -1.21
CA ILE A 162 -22.76 -3.63 -1.46
C ILE A 162 -22.26 -3.65 -2.91
N ALA A 163 -22.29 -2.48 -3.57
CA ALA A 163 -21.75 -2.32 -4.92
C ALA A 163 -20.21 -2.20 -4.85
N THR A 164 -19.50 -3.28 -5.11
CA THR A 164 -18.03 -3.37 -5.04
C THR A 164 -17.47 -4.32 -6.11
N THR A 165 -18.19 -4.54 -7.19
CA THR A 165 -17.82 -5.59 -8.18
C THR A 165 -16.48 -5.27 -8.85
N LEU A 166 -16.31 -4.06 -9.36
CA LEU A 166 -15.09 -3.64 -10.05
C LEU A 166 -13.93 -3.50 -9.04
N TYR A 167 -14.21 -2.88 -7.89
CA TYR A 167 -13.22 -2.79 -6.80
C TYR A 167 -12.69 -4.17 -6.41
N SER A 168 -13.58 -5.13 -6.15
CA SER A 168 -13.21 -6.51 -5.82
C SER A 168 -12.37 -7.16 -6.91
N THR A 169 -12.74 -6.95 -8.18
CA THR A 169 -12.00 -7.44 -9.35
C THR A 169 -10.58 -6.88 -9.36
N THR A 170 -10.41 -5.56 -9.19
CA THR A 170 -9.07 -4.95 -9.15
C THR A 170 -8.24 -5.44 -7.97
N LYS A 171 -8.85 -5.61 -6.79
CA LYS A 171 -8.14 -6.11 -5.59
C LYS A 171 -7.77 -7.58 -5.70
N SER A 172 -8.56 -8.42 -6.39
CA SER A 172 -8.18 -9.80 -6.75
C SER A 172 -7.02 -9.83 -7.74
N ALA A 173 -7.04 -8.93 -8.73
CA ALA A 173 -5.93 -8.78 -9.67
C ALA A 173 -4.63 -8.33 -8.97
N VAL A 174 -4.69 -7.44 -7.98
CA VAL A 174 -3.53 -7.04 -7.16
C VAL A 174 -2.95 -8.22 -6.38
N VAL A 175 -3.80 -9.11 -5.85
CA VAL A 175 -3.32 -10.35 -5.21
C VAL A 175 -2.53 -11.20 -6.21
N ARG A 176 -3.08 -11.46 -7.40
CA ARG A 176 -2.40 -12.25 -8.42
C ARG A 176 -1.14 -11.57 -8.94
N MET A 177 -1.17 -10.25 -9.13
CA MET A 177 0.01 -9.44 -9.48
C MET A 177 1.13 -9.61 -8.46
N THR A 178 0.80 -9.60 -7.17
CA THR A 178 1.77 -9.80 -6.08
C THR A 178 2.48 -11.14 -6.21
N GLU A 179 1.71 -12.23 -6.35
CA GLU A 179 2.24 -13.58 -6.48
C GLU A 179 3.15 -13.73 -7.71
N SER A 180 2.72 -13.16 -8.84
CA SER A 180 3.47 -13.22 -10.10
C SER A 180 4.78 -12.44 -10.03
N HIS A 181 4.76 -11.19 -9.54
CA HIS A 181 5.95 -10.38 -9.37
C HIS A 181 6.92 -10.99 -8.35
N ALA A 182 6.41 -11.60 -7.28
CA ALA A 182 7.24 -12.27 -6.27
C ALA A 182 8.09 -13.38 -6.90
N VAL A 183 7.51 -14.21 -7.75
CA VAL A 183 8.23 -15.29 -8.45
C VAL A 183 9.20 -14.72 -9.48
N GLU A 184 8.77 -13.73 -10.27
CA GLU A 184 9.56 -13.17 -11.35
C GLU A 184 10.83 -12.48 -10.83
N TRP A 185 10.74 -11.77 -9.71
CA TRP A 185 11.84 -10.94 -9.17
C TRP A 185 12.59 -11.57 -8.01
N ALA A 186 12.22 -12.78 -7.56
CA ALA A 186 12.86 -13.48 -6.45
C ALA A 186 14.39 -13.58 -6.59
N ARG A 187 14.88 -13.93 -7.79
CA ARG A 187 16.33 -14.03 -8.08
C ARG A 187 17.09 -12.70 -7.92
N ASN A 188 16.38 -11.58 -7.89
CA ASN A 188 16.93 -10.24 -7.72
C ASN A 188 16.78 -9.73 -6.27
N HIS A 189 16.39 -10.59 -5.33
CA HIS A 189 16.15 -10.25 -3.92
C HIS A 189 15.11 -9.14 -3.72
N ILE A 190 14.11 -9.07 -4.61
CA ILE A 190 12.97 -8.17 -4.48
C ILE A 190 11.77 -8.98 -3.98
N ASN A 191 11.39 -8.75 -2.72
CA ASN A 191 10.24 -9.38 -2.13
C ASN A 191 8.98 -8.58 -2.44
N VAL A 192 7.94 -9.26 -2.92
CA VAL A 192 6.65 -8.65 -3.23
C VAL A 192 5.58 -9.36 -2.42
N ASN A 193 4.92 -8.62 -1.53
CA ASN A 193 3.89 -9.15 -0.64
C ASN A 193 2.63 -8.30 -0.68
N CYS A 194 1.55 -8.82 -0.11
CA CYS A 194 0.26 -8.17 -0.09
C CYS A 194 -0.33 -8.14 1.32
N ILE A 195 -0.93 -7.03 1.68
CA ILE A 195 -1.83 -6.92 2.82
C ILE A 195 -3.26 -6.81 2.26
N ALA A 196 -4.18 -7.58 2.81
CA ALA A 196 -5.61 -7.53 2.50
C ALA A 196 -6.39 -7.07 3.74
N PRO A 197 -6.60 -5.74 3.89
CA PRO A 197 -7.35 -5.17 5.02
C PRO A 197 -8.83 -5.54 4.98
N GLY A 198 -9.43 -5.72 6.18
CA GLY A 198 -10.85 -5.60 6.41
C GLY A 198 -11.29 -4.13 6.56
N ALA A 199 -12.26 -3.89 7.42
CA ALA A 199 -12.76 -2.55 7.73
C ALA A 199 -11.82 -1.81 8.70
N PHE A 200 -11.15 -0.79 8.20
CA PHE A 200 -10.30 0.14 8.96
C PHE A 200 -10.81 1.56 8.81
N SER A 201 -10.67 2.37 9.87
CA SER A 201 -11.03 3.79 9.85
C SER A 201 -10.25 4.53 8.76
N SER A 202 -10.98 5.20 7.86
CA SER A 202 -10.44 5.97 6.75
C SER A 202 -11.54 6.80 6.09
N GLU A 203 -11.18 7.83 5.32
CA GLU A 203 -12.15 8.60 4.50
C GLU A 203 -12.97 7.69 3.56
N MET A 204 -12.35 6.63 3.02
CA MET A 204 -13.06 5.64 2.18
C MET A 204 -14.12 4.89 2.99
N MET A 205 -13.79 4.49 4.22
CA MET A 205 -14.71 3.81 5.13
C MET A 205 -15.84 4.76 5.55
N ASP A 206 -15.54 6.00 5.90
CA ASP A 206 -16.54 7.02 6.25
C ASP A 206 -17.52 7.24 5.11
N GLY A 207 -17.01 7.35 3.87
CA GLY A 207 -17.82 7.42 2.66
C GLY A 207 -18.69 6.18 2.43
N MET A 208 -18.25 4.99 2.79
CA MET A 208 -19.06 3.77 2.75
C MET A 208 -20.14 3.78 3.83
N LEU A 209 -19.77 4.08 5.06
CA LEU A 209 -20.72 4.14 6.20
C LEU A 209 -21.83 5.17 5.97
N SER A 210 -21.51 6.30 5.34
CA SER A 210 -22.53 7.31 4.98
C SER A 210 -23.58 6.80 3.98
N ARG A 211 -23.23 5.81 3.14
CA ARG A 211 -24.14 5.23 2.14
C ARG A 211 -24.92 4.03 2.66
N VAL A 212 -24.29 3.18 3.48
CA VAL A 212 -24.89 1.89 3.88
C VAL A 212 -25.20 1.76 5.37
N GLY A 213 -24.84 2.78 6.16
CA GLY A 213 -25.01 2.77 7.63
C GLY A 213 -23.86 2.02 8.34
N ASP A 214 -24.02 1.86 9.65
CA ASP A 214 -23.03 1.14 10.48
C ASP A 214 -23.05 -0.36 10.20
N ILE A 215 -21.98 -0.84 9.58
CA ILE A 215 -21.78 -2.26 9.27
C ILE A 215 -21.06 -3.01 10.39
N SER A 216 -20.52 -2.31 11.39
CA SER A 216 -19.68 -2.90 12.44
C SER A 216 -20.40 -3.95 13.27
N GLN A 217 -21.72 -3.80 13.45
CA GLN A 217 -22.56 -4.74 14.21
C GLN A 217 -22.61 -6.15 13.58
N GLY A 218 -22.36 -6.24 12.27
CA GLY A 218 -22.26 -7.53 11.56
C GLY A 218 -20.89 -8.20 11.68
N PHE A 219 -19.89 -7.54 12.23
CA PHE A 219 -18.55 -8.10 12.39
C PHE A 219 -18.41 -8.93 13.67
N PRO A 220 -17.57 -9.97 13.67
CA PRO A 220 -17.37 -10.84 14.86
C PRO A 220 -16.98 -10.06 16.11
N ARG A 221 -16.12 -9.03 15.99
CA ARG A 221 -15.70 -8.19 17.10
C ARG A 221 -16.44 -6.85 17.19
N ARG A 222 -17.48 -6.67 16.36
CA ARG A 222 -18.38 -5.50 16.35
C ARG A 222 -17.66 -4.16 16.34
N ARG A 223 -16.59 -4.05 15.56
CA ARG A 223 -15.80 -2.83 15.47
C ARG A 223 -15.20 -2.61 14.08
N ILE A 224 -14.87 -1.36 13.79
CA ILE A 224 -13.96 -0.95 12.73
C ILE A 224 -12.58 -0.83 13.36
N CYS A 225 -11.55 -1.35 12.69
CA CYS A 225 -10.19 -1.37 13.21
C CYS A 225 -9.51 0.00 13.08
N ASP A 226 -8.59 0.28 14.01
CA ASP A 226 -7.72 1.45 13.92
C ASP A 226 -6.53 1.18 12.97
N PRO A 227 -6.13 2.13 12.11
CA PRO A 227 -4.96 2.01 11.25
C PRO A 227 -3.68 1.56 11.96
N ALA A 228 -3.48 1.93 13.23
CA ALA A 228 -2.33 1.52 14.02
C ALA A 228 -2.20 0.00 14.20
N GLN A 229 -3.31 -0.73 14.11
CA GLN A 229 -3.31 -2.20 14.21
C GLN A 229 -2.68 -2.89 12.97
N MET A 230 -2.35 -2.11 11.93
CA MET A 230 -1.65 -2.59 10.73
C MET A 230 -0.12 -2.53 10.85
N ASP A 231 0.40 -1.72 11.78
CA ASP A 231 1.83 -1.36 11.88
C ASP A 231 2.74 -2.59 11.94
N SER A 232 2.42 -3.55 12.82
CA SER A 232 3.24 -4.76 13.01
C SER A 232 3.35 -5.60 11.75
N THR A 233 2.27 -5.74 10.99
CA THR A 233 2.29 -6.50 9.74
C THR A 233 3.05 -5.77 8.64
N LEU A 234 2.87 -4.45 8.52
CA LEU A 234 3.63 -3.65 7.57
C LEU A 234 5.14 -3.79 7.87
N LEU A 235 5.55 -3.55 9.12
CA LEU A 235 6.95 -3.62 9.53
C LEU A 235 7.53 -5.02 9.34
N PHE A 236 6.76 -6.08 9.61
CA PHE A 236 7.16 -7.45 9.30
C PHE A 236 7.48 -7.63 7.81
N LEU A 237 6.62 -7.15 6.91
CA LEU A 237 6.79 -7.34 5.46
C LEU A 237 7.92 -6.50 4.85
N VAL A 238 8.25 -5.35 5.44
CA VAL A 238 9.34 -4.48 4.95
C VAL A 238 10.65 -4.71 5.68
N SER A 239 10.66 -5.49 6.75
CA SER A 239 11.86 -5.78 7.55
C SER A 239 12.95 -6.46 6.73
N PRO A 240 14.21 -6.03 6.87
CA PRO A 240 15.34 -6.79 6.32
C PRO A 240 15.42 -8.23 6.81
N ALA A 241 14.95 -8.50 8.05
CA ALA A 241 14.93 -9.84 8.64
C ALA A 241 13.90 -10.79 8.01
N SER A 242 12.94 -10.26 7.23
CA SER A 242 11.90 -11.04 6.54
C SER A 242 12.31 -11.41 5.10
N GLU A 243 13.58 -11.64 4.82
CA GLU A 243 14.11 -11.88 3.48
C GLU A 243 13.44 -13.05 2.75
N CYS A 244 13.07 -14.12 3.46
CA CYS A 244 12.41 -15.28 2.87
C CYS A 244 10.89 -15.10 2.66
N VAL A 245 10.32 -13.96 3.03
CA VAL A 245 8.87 -13.71 2.92
C VAL A 245 8.57 -12.99 1.61
N THR A 246 8.10 -13.74 0.60
CA THR A 246 7.68 -13.19 -0.69
C THR A 246 6.48 -13.96 -1.25
N GLY A 247 5.63 -13.29 -2.01
CA GLY A 247 4.41 -13.88 -2.61
C GLY A 247 3.28 -14.14 -1.62
N THR A 248 3.38 -13.68 -0.37
CA THR A 248 2.34 -13.90 0.62
C THR A 248 1.27 -12.83 0.59
N VAL A 249 0.06 -13.24 0.97
CA VAL A 249 -1.10 -12.34 1.17
C VAL A 249 -1.56 -12.48 2.62
N ILE A 250 -1.42 -11.42 3.40
CA ILE A 250 -1.83 -11.43 4.81
C ILE A 250 -3.18 -10.70 4.94
N LYS A 251 -4.21 -11.44 5.33
CA LYS A 251 -5.51 -10.86 5.68
C LYS A 251 -5.44 -10.25 7.07
N ILE A 252 -5.71 -8.95 7.18
CA ILE A 252 -5.83 -8.24 8.46
C ILE A 252 -7.23 -7.70 8.55
N ASP A 253 -8.13 -8.51 9.06
CA ASP A 253 -9.57 -8.26 8.98
C ASP A 253 -10.32 -8.50 10.31
N ASP A 254 -9.62 -8.70 11.41
CA ASP A 254 -10.23 -8.90 12.73
C ASP A 254 -11.30 -10.02 12.75
N GLY A 255 -11.18 -11.00 11.83
CA GLY A 255 -12.15 -12.08 11.64
C GLY A 255 -13.36 -11.72 10.78
N GLN A 256 -13.38 -10.58 10.11
CA GLN A 256 -14.55 -10.06 9.39
C GLN A 256 -14.89 -10.85 8.11
N GLY A 257 -13.93 -11.51 7.50
CA GLY A 257 -14.11 -12.28 6.27
C GLY A 257 -14.15 -13.79 6.49
N PRO A 258 -14.69 -14.58 5.54
CA PRO A 258 -14.57 -16.03 5.55
C PRO A 258 -13.11 -16.47 5.41
N ARG A 259 -12.84 -17.65 5.93
CA ARG A 259 -11.51 -18.28 5.90
C ARG A 259 -11.43 -19.34 4.81
#